data_5c5b5c8020f20cdf2f2b562d694cc24f
#
_entry.id   5c5b5c8020f20cdf2f2b562d694cc24f
#
_cell.length_a   1.000
_cell.length_b   1.000
_cell.length_c   1.000
_cell.angle_alpha   90.00
_cell.angle_beta   90.00
_cell.angle_gamma   90.00
#
_symmetry.space_group_name_H-M   'P 1'
#
loop_
_entity.id
_entity.type
_entity.pdbx_description
1 polymer ?
#
loop_
_entity_poly.entity_id
_entity_poly.type
_entity_poly.pdbx_seq_one_letter_code
_entity_poly.pdbx_strand_id
1 'polypeptide(L)'
;MTVSHNVSEDLSGILKVNIDAADYADKVTTTLKNHRKKADMPGFRKGHVPMGMVKKMYGNQVLGEEINKILGTEIDKYIKENKLPVLGQPLPIMDANMTLSINDMKDLEFSYKIGVAPEIKVEVSAKDKFTANKIKVDAKLIEKYSDDVRRQYGKFSSVDKAGDTDMFNGIFTELTETGEIKEGGISHKSTISIEFVENSKLKKTLKGLKKGDTLTLNPKDVSKGDEDVAKMLNIGMADVMTLSESFSFVVEDIFHVDPADLNQEFFDKLYGKDNVKTVEEFHGKITEELEKIFVRYEDIALYKDIKTGFIKKFDHKLPDTFLKEFLAQTEEYGNAADVDTAYEGYAESLKWNLIESEITKKYELAIGQEELMAFTKESLKGQFAQYGMADPDEKLLEETAMNVMKNEEEYRKIYEDLYFHKMMGFYKKTLKLKDKAVSYDDFVKLATGEAPKKGIMGSLTNLFG
;
A
#
# COMPACT_ATOMS: atom_id res chain seq x y z
N MET A 1 41.67 -11.14 -4.20
CA MET A 1 40.45 -10.88 -3.40
C MET A 1 39.76 -12.19 -3.01
N THR A 2 39.36 -12.36 -1.75
CA THR A 2 38.66 -13.56 -1.24
C THR A 2 37.47 -13.17 -0.38
N VAL A 3 36.38 -13.91 -0.50
CA VAL A 3 35.18 -13.74 0.32
C VAL A 3 34.90 -15.05 1.05
N SER A 4 34.58 -14.99 2.32
CA SER A 4 34.22 -16.13 3.15
C SER A 4 33.09 -15.79 4.09
N HIS A 5 32.32 -16.77 4.55
CA HIS A 5 31.26 -16.56 5.53
C HIS A 5 31.26 -17.65 6.59
N ASN A 6 30.76 -17.30 7.75
CA ASN A 6 30.45 -18.24 8.81
C ASN A 6 29.07 -17.89 9.38
N VAL A 7 28.21 -18.88 9.56
CA VAL A 7 26.85 -18.74 10.08
C VAL A 7 26.74 -19.60 11.34
N SER A 8 26.24 -19.00 12.41
CA SER A 8 26.00 -19.65 13.69
C SER A 8 24.61 -20.32 13.76
N GLU A 9 24.34 -21.08 14.84
CA GLU A 9 23.07 -21.79 15.01
C GLU A 9 21.85 -20.90 15.16
N ASP A 10 22.06 -19.63 15.49
CA ASP A 10 21.01 -18.58 15.54
C ASP A 10 20.75 -17.91 14.19
N LEU A 11 21.31 -18.44 13.11
CA LEU A 11 21.22 -17.92 11.75
C LEU A 11 21.84 -16.53 11.53
N SER A 12 22.53 -15.99 12.53
CA SER A 12 23.38 -14.82 12.37
C SER A 12 24.76 -15.25 11.87
N GLY A 13 25.40 -14.41 11.09
CA GLY A 13 26.71 -14.75 10.53
C GLY A 13 27.60 -13.55 10.29
N ILE A 14 28.85 -13.84 9.95
CA ILE A 14 29.82 -12.85 9.55
C ILE A 14 30.33 -13.21 8.15
N LEU A 15 30.24 -12.26 7.24
CA LEU A 15 30.82 -12.33 5.91
C LEU A 15 32.10 -11.47 5.91
N LYS A 16 33.23 -12.07 5.55
CA LYS A 16 34.54 -11.42 5.49
C LYS A 16 34.95 -11.27 4.04
N VAL A 17 35.41 -10.07 3.69
CA VAL A 17 35.94 -9.73 2.37
C VAL A 17 37.37 -9.24 2.52
N ASN A 18 38.32 -9.97 1.96
CA ASN A 18 39.70 -9.58 1.88
C ASN A 18 39.96 -9.03 0.48
N ILE A 19 40.47 -7.79 0.40
CA ILE A 19 40.81 -7.11 -0.83
C ILE A 19 42.30 -6.84 -0.82
N ASP A 20 43.01 -7.33 -1.83
CA ASP A 20 44.44 -7.05 -2.01
C ASP A 20 44.61 -5.65 -2.60
N ALA A 21 45.73 -4.97 -2.29
CA ALA A 21 46.00 -3.63 -2.81
C ALA A 21 45.94 -3.56 -4.35
N ALA A 22 46.33 -4.63 -5.03
CA ALA A 22 46.31 -4.75 -6.48
C ALA A 22 44.88 -4.71 -7.06
N ASP A 23 43.84 -5.14 -6.32
CA ASP A 23 42.48 -5.23 -6.80
C ASP A 23 41.83 -3.84 -7.02
N TYR A 24 42.28 -2.83 -6.27
CA TYR A 24 41.70 -1.49 -6.31
C TYR A 24 42.63 -0.38 -6.77
N ALA A 25 43.96 -0.55 -6.72
CA ALA A 25 44.95 0.50 -7.04
C ALA A 25 44.79 1.09 -8.46
N ASP A 26 44.57 0.22 -9.45
CA ASP A 26 44.40 0.65 -10.86
C ASP A 26 43.05 1.35 -11.06
N LYS A 27 41.97 0.89 -10.40
CA LYS A 27 40.66 1.52 -10.47
C LYS A 27 40.69 2.92 -9.86
N VAL A 28 41.27 3.05 -8.68
CA VAL A 28 41.45 4.33 -7.98
C VAL A 28 42.29 5.30 -8.84
N THR A 29 43.38 4.80 -9.41
CA THR A 29 44.23 5.62 -10.29
C THR A 29 43.49 6.11 -11.55
N THR A 30 42.66 5.24 -12.14
CA THR A 30 41.84 5.56 -13.30
C THR A 30 40.78 6.61 -12.98
N THR A 31 40.09 6.43 -11.86
CA THR A 31 39.07 7.37 -11.39
C THR A 31 39.68 8.72 -11.03
N LEU A 32 40.84 8.77 -10.39
CA LEU A 32 41.57 10.02 -10.15
C LEU A 32 42.00 10.71 -11.45
N LYS A 33 42.40 9.96 -12.49
CA LYS A 33 42.69 10.54 -13.83
C LYS A 33 41.43 11.17 -14.44
N ASN A 34 40.26 10.55 -14.25
CA ASN A 34 38.99 11.09 -14.73
C ASN A 34 38.54 12.33 -13.92
N HIS A 35 38.74 12.35 -12.63
CA HIS A 35 38.52 13.54 -11.78
C HIS A 35 39.44 14.69 -12.23
N ARG A 36 40.74 14.41 -12.54
CA ARG A 36 41.68 15.40 -13.05
C ARG A 36 41.16 16.08 -14.31
N LYS A 37 40.62 15.33 -15.28
CA LYS A 37 40.07 15.88 -16.54
C LYS A 37 38.93 16.89 -16.32
N LYS A 38 38.15 16.69 -15.26
CA LYS A 38 37.00 17.52 -14.90
C LYS A 38 37.33 18.62 -13.89
N ALA A 39 38.48 18.49 -13.20
CA ALA A 39 38.88 19.43 -12.15
C ALA A 39 39.12 20.84 -12.70
N ASP A 40 38.47 21.80 -12.06
CA ASP A 40 38.65 23.24 -12.27
C ASP A 40 39.19 23.83 -10.98
N MET A 41 40.38 24.43 -11.05
CA MET A 41 41.08 24.95 -9.88
C MET A 41 41.76 26.26 -10.20
N PRO A 42 41.65 27.29 -9.33
CA PRO A 42 42.31 28.56 -9.51
C PRO A 42 43.82 28.38 -9.74
N GLY A 43 44.33 29.02 -10.76
CA GLY A 43 45.75 28.92 -11.12
C GLY A 43 46.15 27.79 -12.08
N PHE A 44 45.22 26.92 -12.45
CA PHE A 44 45.45 25.84 -13.41
C PHE A 44 44.38 25.82 -14.51
N ARG A 45 44.83 25.51 -15.74
CA ARG A 45 43.86 25.27 -16.83
C ARG A 45 43.05 24.01 -16.52
N LYS A 46 41.74 24.07 -16.76
CA LYS A 46 40.82 22.93 -16.57
C LYS A 46 41.38 21.63 -17.17
N GLY A 47 41.43 20.57 -16.36
CA GLY A 47 42.01 19.28 -16.76
C GLY A 47 43.53 19.17 -16.68
N HIS A 48 44.26 20.23 -16.35
CA HIS A 48 45.74 20.25 -16.25
C HIS A 48 46.25 20.40 -14.81
N VAL A 49 45.41 20.17 -13.81
CA VAL A 49 45.81 20.17 -12.40
C VAL A 49 46.86 19.06 -12.18
N PRO A 50 47.96 19.31 -11.44
CA PRO A 50 48.94 18.27 -11.10
C PRO A 50 48.32 17.12 -10.34
N MET A 51 48.67 15.86 -10.69
CA MET A 51 48.10 14.67 -10.09
C MET A 51 48.29 14.62 -8.56
N GLY A 52 49.41 15.12 -8.04
CA GLY A 52 49.65 15.21 -6.60
C GLY A 52 48.62 16.07 -5.86
N MET A 53 48.14 17.16 -6.47
CA MET A 53 47.10 18.00 -5.90
C MET A 53 45.72 17.29 -5.96
N VAL A 54 45.44 16.62 -7.08
CA VAL A 54 44.20 15.81 -7.23
C VAL A 54 44.15 14.70 -6.19
N LYS A 55 45.28 13.98 -5.98
CA LYS A 55 45.39 12.96 -4.93
C LYS A 55 45.19 13.54 -3.53
N LYS A 56 45.75 14.72 -3.25
CA LYS A 56 45.60 15.36 -1.93
C LYS A 56 44.17 15.79 -1.64
N MET A 57 43.44 16.25 -2.68
CA MET A 57 42.07 16.75 -2.52
C MET A 57 41.02 15.66 -2.55
N TYR A 58 41.12 14.71 -3.46
CA TYR A 58 40.09 13.72 -3.75
C TYR A 58 40.55 12.29 -3.46
N GLY A 59 41.82 12.08 -3.11
CA GLY A 59 42.40 10.74 -3.07
C GLY A 59 41.71 9.79 -2.10
N ASN A 60 41.49 10.20 -0.87
CA ASN A 60 40.84 9.34 0.15
C ASN A 60 39.36 9.15 -0.14
N GLN A 61 38.67 10.17 -0.66
CA GLN A 61 37.27 10.04 -1.10
C GLN A 61 37.14 9.01 -2.22
N VAL A 62 37.92 9.19 -3.31
CA VAL A 62 37.89 8.26 -4.45
C VAL A 62 38.29 6.84 -4.03
N LEU A 63 39.25 6.71 -3.11
CA LEU A 63 39.65 5.42 -2.55
C LEU A 63 38.47 4.74 -1.85
N GLY A 64 37.76 5.46 -1.00
CA GLY A 64 36.57 4.95 -0.29
C GLY A 64 35.43 4.57 -1.24
N GLU A 65 35.14 5.42 -2.23
CA GLU A 65 34.12 5.16 -3.24
C GLU A 65 34.40 3.90 -4.08
N GLU A 66 35.67 3.74 -4.57
CA GLU A 66 36.06 2.57 -5.37
C GLU A 66 36.05 1.28 -4.52
N ILE A 67 36.52 1.34 -3.27
CA ILE A 67 36.46 0.20 -2.36
C ILE A 67 35.00 -0.20 -2.10
N ASN A 68 34.12 0.72 -1.75
CA ASN A 68 32.70 0.44 -1.52
C ASN A 68 32.04 -0.19 -2.75
N LYS A 69 32.35 0.29 -3.93
CA LYS A 69 31.83 -0.27 -5.18
C LYS A 69 32.30 -1.70 -5.43
N ILE A 70 33.58 -1.97 -5.16
CA ILE A 70 34.15 -3.32 -5.26
C ILE A 70 33.50 -4.23 -4.26
N LEU A 71 33.40 -3.82 -2.98
CA LEU A 71 32.77 -4.57 -1.91
C LEU A 71 31.32 -4.95 -2.27
N GLY A 72 30.49 -3.98 -2.65
CA GLY A 72 29.11 -4.25 -3.05
C GLY A 72 29.02 -5.28 -4.18
N THR A 73 29.83 -5.13 -5.23
CA THR A 73 29.82 -6.06 -6.37
C THR A 73 30.22 -7.49 -5.96
N GLU A 74 31.26 -7.62 -5.15
CA GLU A 74 31.78 -8.94 -4.75
C GLU A 74 30.92 -9.63 -3.71
N ILE A 75 30.33 -8.87 -2.80
CA ILE A 75 29.36 -9.41 -1.82
C ILE A 75 28.14 -9.95 -2.56
N ASP A 76 27.55 -9.17 -3.46
CA ASP A 76 26.39 -9.59 -4.26
C ASP A 76 26.69 -10.82 -5.09
N LYS A 77 27.86 -10.85 -5.74
CA LYS A 77 28.32 -11.98 -6.52
C LYS A 77 28.45 -13.23 -5.66
N TYR A 78 29.12 -13.10 -4.50
CA TYR A 78 29.34 -14.21 -3.58
C TYR A 78 28.04 -14.79 -3.04
N ILE A 79 27.10 -13.93 -2.64
CA ILE A 79 25.77 -14.34 -2.15
C ILE A 79 25.03 -15.12 -3.26
N LYS A 80 25.05 -14.64 -4.49
CA LYS A 80 24.39 -15.31 -5.63
C LYS A 80 25.04 -16.65 -5.98
N GLU A 81 26.36 -16.72 -6.09
CA GLU A 81 27.10 -17.93 -6.45
C GLU A 81 26.96 -19.03 -5.39
N ASN A 82 26.95 -18.64 -4.11
CA ASN A 82 26.77 -19.61 -3.01
C ASN A 82 25.30 -19.83 -2.66
N LYS A 83 24.35 -19.18 -3.36
CA LYS A 83 22.90 -19.26 -3.09
C LYS A 83 22.56 -19.02 -1.62
N LEU A 84 23.26 -18.07 -0.98
CA LEU A 84 23.07 -17.74 0.42
C LEU A 84 21.73 -17.00 0.56
N PRO A 85 20.76 -17.50 1.32
CA PRO A 85 19.47 -16.84 1.51
C PRO A 85 19.58 -15.72 2.57
N VAL A 86 20.32 -14.65 2.25
CA VAL A 86 20.53 -13.53 3.17
C VAL A 86 19.24 -12.72 3.32
N LEU A 87 18.90 -12.38 4.56
CA LEU A 87 17.76 -11.54 4.92
C LEU A 87 18.22 -10.09 5.09
N GLY A 88 17.59 -9.18 4.37
CA GLY A 88 17.99 -7.77 4.35
C GLY A 88 19.32 -7.54 3.62
N GLN A 89 20.07 -6.53 4.06
CA GLN A 89 21.38 -6.19 3.52
C GLN A 89 22.48 -6.50 4.55
N PRO A 90 23.68 -6.96 4.12
CA PRO A 90 24.81 -7.11 5.01
C PRO A 90 25.15 -5.81 5.74
N LEU A 91 25.29 -5.84 7.06
CA LEU A 91 25.59 -4.67 7.88
C LEU A 91 27.11 -4.57 8.10
N PRO A 92 27.76 -3.45 7.75
CA PRO A 92 29.20 -3.29 7.94
C PRO A 92 29.57 -3.28 9.42
N ILE A 93 30.61 -4.04 9.78
CA ILE A 93 31.26 -3.97 11.09
C ILE A 93 32.37 -2.94 11.00
N MET A 94 32.17 -1.79 11.66
CA MET A 94 33.17 -0.72 11.64
C MET A 94 34.39 -1.09 12.47
N ASP A 95 35.57 -1.19 11.86
CA ASP A 95 36.83 -1.27 12.60
C ASP A 95 37.33 0.15 12.89
N ALA A 96 37.32 0.54 14.17
CA ALA A 96 37.76 1.87 14.60
C ALA A 96 39.24 2.14 14.29
N ASN A 97 40.05 1.10 14.03
CA ASN A 97 41.47 1.20 13.72
C ASN A 97 41.75 1.25 12.20
N MET A 98 40.72 1.05 11.37
CA MET A 98 40.89 1.05 9.92
C MET A 98 40.99 2.49 9.40
N THR A 99 42.18 2.85 8.93
CA THR A 99 42.42 4.15 8.27
C THR A 99 42.73 3.91 6.80
N LEU A 100 41.85 4.42 5.92
CA LEU A 100 42.09 4.41 4.46
C LEU A 100 42.98 5.61 4.05
N SER A 101 44.07 5.34 3.44
CA SER A 101 44.98 6.37 2.94
C SER A 101 45.43 6.07 1.51
N ILE A 102 45.22 7.06 0.62
CA ILE A 102 45.70 7.00 -0.77
C ILE A 102 47.22 6.89 -0.89
N ASN A 103 47.94 7.25 0.16
CA ASN A 103 49.40 7.21 0.20
C ASN A 103 49.96 5.89 0.77
N ASP A 104 49.11 5.09 1.38
CA ASP A 104 49.46 3.80 1.99
C ASP A 104 48.40 2.74 1.60
N MET A 105 48.48 2.32 0.34
CA MET A 105 47.58 1.28 -0.20
C MET A 105 48.08 -0.10 0.27
N LYS A 106 47.27 -0.79 1.03
CA LYS A 106 47.54 -2.11 1.63
C LYS A 106 46.35 -3.04 1.50
N ASP A 107 46.58 -4.31 1.75
CA ASP A 107 45.51 -5.28 1.83
C ASP A 107 44.55 -4.93 2.97
N LEU A 108 43.26 -5.09 2.72
CA LEU A 108 42.17 -4.66 3.59
C LEU A 108 41.24 -5.83 3.87
N GLU A 109 40.83 -5.97 5.13
CA GLU A 109 39.78 -6.92 5.54
C GLU A 109 38.55 -6.13 5.98
N PHE A 110 37.39 -6.45 5.37
CA PHE A 110 36.09 -5.91 5.75
C PHE A 110 35.21 -7.05 6.27
N SER A 111 34.50 -6.77 7.35
CA SER A 111 33.56 -7.71 7.94
C SER A 111 32.15 -7.15 7.91
N TYR A 112 31.18 -8.02 7.63
CA TYR A 112 29.76 -7.67 7.58
C TYR A 112 28.96 -8.66 8.41
N LYS A 113 28.04 -8.18 9.22
CA LYS A 113 27.01 -9.03 9.82
C LYS A 113 25.99 -9.41 8.75
N ILE A 114 25.56 -10.65 8.74
CA ILE A 114 24.49 -11.17 7.88
C ILE A 114 23.50 -11.97 8.72
N GLY A 115 22.25 -11.95 8.31
CA GLY A 115 21.23 -12.88 8.77
C GLY A 115 20.84 -13.80 7.63
N VAL A 116 20.68 -15.09 7.90
CA VAL A 116 20.33 -16.09 6.88
C VAL A 116 18.95 -16.65 7.15
N ALA A 117 18.16 -16.82 6.09
CA ALA A 117 16.85 -17.45 6.23
C ALA A 117 16.99 -18.94 6.60
N PRO A 118 16.12 -19.46 7.47
CA PRO A 118 16.06 -20.90 7.73
C PRO A 118 15.63 -21.66 6.48
N GLU A 119 16.02 -22.92 6.39
CA GLU A 119 15.46 -23.86 5.38
C GLU A 119 14.01 -24.19 5.78
N ILE A 120 13.06 -23.76 4.97
CA ILE A 120 11.63 -23.92 5.23
C ILE A 120 11.07 -25.06 4.38
N LYS A 121 10.29 -25.94 5.01
CA LYS A 121 9.53 -26.99 4.34
C LYS A 121 8.06 -26.75 4.56
N VAL A 122 7.40 -26.19 3.55
CA VAL A 122 5.94 -25.98 3.56
C VAL A 122 5.25 -27.02 2.70
N GLU A 123 4.19 -27.59 3.23
CA GLU A 123 3.28 -28.46 2.51
C GLU A 123 1.86 -27.89 2.61
N VAL A 124 1.25 -27.65 1.47
CA VAL A 124 -0.15 -27.23 1.35
C VAL A 124 -0.98 -28.41 0.88
N SER A 125 -1.96 -28.83 1.65
CA SER A 125 -2.72 -30.03 1.34
C SER A 125 -4.15 -29.98 1.90
N ALA A 126 -4.98 -30.96 1.52
CA ALA A 126 -6.33 -31.12 2.06
C ALA A 126 -6.38 -31.44 3.57
N LYS A 127 -5.23 -31.64 4.24
CA LYS A 127 -5.15 -31.74 5.70
C LYS A 127 -5.33 -30.38 6.37
N ASP A 128 -5.00 -29.31 5.65
CA ASP A 128 -5.16 -27.93 6.09
C ASP A 128 -6.61 -27.51 5.88
N LYS A 129 -7.30 -27.21 6.98
CA LYS A 129 -8.73 -26.92 6.99
C LYS A 129 -8.95 -25.47 7.34
N PHE A 130 -9.72 -24.77 6.49
CA PHE A 130 -10.10 -23.38 6.71
C PHE A 130 -11.60 -23.21 6.52
N THR A 131 -12.17 -22.18 7.15
CA THR A 131 -13.57 -21.81 6.96
C THR A 131 -13.65 -20.68 5.95
N ALA A 132 -14.32 -20.92 4.83
CA ALA A 132 -14.64 -19.87 3.86
C ALA A 132 -15.96 -19.23 4.27
N ASN A 133 -15.91 -18.04 4.87
CA ASN A 133 -17.08 -17.27 5.21
C ASN A 133 -17.69 -16.68 3.94
N LYS A 134 -18.95 -17.06 3.63
CA LYS A 134 -19.69 -16.63 2.45
C LYS A 134 -20.79 -15.65 2.86
N ILE A 135 -20.80 -14.47 2.25
CA ILE A 135 -21.79 -13.43 2.56
C ILE A 135 -23.12 -13.83 1.94
N LYS A 136 -24.14 -13.99 2.79
CA LYS A 136 -25.49 -14.24 2.31
C LYS A 136 -26.11 -12.94 1.82
N VAL A 137 -26.46 -12.88 0.54
CA VAL A 137 -27.24 -11.79 -0.03
C VAL A 137 -28.71 -12.04 0.32
N ASP A 138 -29.17 -11.42 1.40
CA ASP A 138 -30.55 -11.51 1.86
C ASP A 138 -31.39 -10.30 1.41
N ALA A 139 -32.72 -10.42 1.59
CA ALA A 139 -33.65 -9.36 1.16
C ALA A 139 -33.35 -7.99 1.82
N LYS A 140 -32.90 -7.99 3.08
CA LYS A 140 -32.54 -6.76 3.80
C LYS A 140 -31.33 -6.07 3.18
N LEU A 141 -30.34 -6.85 2.76
CA LEU A 141 -29.14 -6.34 2.11
C LEU A 141 -29.45 -5.82 0.70
N ILE A 142 -30.30 -6.53 -0.06
CA ILE A 142 -30.78 -6.10 -1.37
C ILE A 142 -31.52 -4.77 -1.26
N GLU A 143 -32.43 -4.65 -0.30
CA GLU A 143 -33.21 -3.41 -0.06
C GLU A 143 -32.28 -2.24 0.29
N LYS A 144 -31.34 -2.46 1.21
CA LYS A 144 -30.36 -1.44 1.60
C LYS A 144 -29.51 -0.98 0.41
N TYR A 145 -29.03 -1.91 -0.41
CA TYR A 145 -28.24 -1.55 -1.60
C TYR A 145 -29.09 -0.88 -2.67
N SER A 146 -30.33 -1.34 -2.86
CA SER A 146 -31.32 -0.70 -3.72
C SER A 146 -31.52 0.77 -3.32
N ASP A 147 -31.71 1.04 -2.02
CA ASP A 147 -31.87 2.40 -1.52
C ASP A 147 -30.62 3.25 -1.71
N ASP A 148 -29.42 2.71 -1.51
CA ASP A 148 -28.16 3.41 -1.75
C ASP A 148 -28.04 3.80 -3.25
N VAL A 149 -28.34 2.87 -4.17
CA VAL A 149 -28.33 3.13 -5.62
C VAL A 149 -29.43 4.15 -6.01
N ARG A 150 -30.64 4.01 -5.50
CA ARG A 150 -31.74 4.96 -5.76
C ARG A 150 -31.39 6.38 -5.32
N ARG A 151 -30.69 6.54 -4.18
CA ARG A 151 -30.23 7.86 -3.71
C ARG A 151 -29.14 8.43 -4.61
N GLN A 152 -28.24 7.62 -5.12
CA GLN A 152 -27.18 8.08 -6.05
C GLN A 152 -27.76 8.69 -7.33
N TYR A 153 -28.92 8.19 -7.77
CA TYR A 153 -29.66 8.67 -8.94
C TYR A 153 -30.87 9.54 -8.59
N GLY A 154 -31.00 9.89 -7.31
CA GLY A 154 -32.10 10.69 -6.79
C GLY A 154 -32.07 12.15 -7.23
N LYS A 155 -33.13 12.88 -6.90
CA LYS A 155 -33.25 14.32 -7.16
C LYS A 155 -32.95 15.09 -5.89
N PHE A 156 -32.17 16.15 -6.02
CA PHE A 156 -31.94 17.08 -4.92
C PHE A 156 -33.11 18.07 -4.83
N SER A 157 -33.75 18.12 -3.67
CA SER A 157 -34.75 19.12 -3.34
C SER A 157 -34.25 19.96 -2.16
N SER A 158 -34.49 21.29 -2.22
CA SER A 158 -34.17 22.18 -1.09
C SER A 158 -35.27 22.05 -0.04
N VAL A 159 -34.87 21.92 1.24
CA VAL A 159 -35.77 21.75 2.36
C VAL A 159 -35.46 22.76 3.46
N ASP A 160 -36.48 23.18 4.23
CA ASP A 160 -36.30 24.13 5.33
C ASP A 160 -35.73 23.48 6.61
N LYS A 161 -35.87 22.15 6.73
CA LYS A 161 -35.46 21.39 7.90
C LYS A 161 -34.85 20.06 7.48
N ALA A 162 -33.70 19.75 8.01
CA ALA A 162 -32.95 18.56 7.68
C ALA A 162 -33.51 17.28 8.34
N GLY A 163 -33.58 16.21 7.57
CA GLY A 163 -33.80 14.83 7.99
C GLY A 163 -32.51 14.09 8.33
N ASP A 164 -32.59 12.77 8.45
CA ASP A 164 -31.48 11.88 8.87
C ASP A 164 -30.41 11.66 7.78
N THR A 165 -30.78 11.88 6.53
CA THR A 165 -29.98 11.58 5.34
C THR A 165 -29.70 12.81 4.47
N ASP A 166 -30.02 14.01 5.01
CA ASP A 166 -29.90 15.26 4.28
C ASP A 166 -28.50 15.82 4.34
N MET A 167 -28.24 16.77 3.44
CA MET A 167 -26.95 17.40 3.29
C MET A 167 -27.07 18.90 3.46
N PHE A 168 -26.10 19.48 4.17
CA PHE A 168 -25.93 20.92 4.28
C PHE A 168 -24.88 21.37 3.26
N ASN A 169 -25.22 22.37 2.46
CA ASN A 169 -24.23 23.11 1.69
C ASN A 169 -23.96 24.43 2.43
N GLY A 170 -22.70 24.75 2.63
CA GLY A 170 -22.34 25.95 3.38
C GLY A 170 -20.85 26.28 3.30
N ILE A 171 -20.45 27.31 4.03
CA ILE A 171 -19.09 27.82 4.03
C ILE A 171 -18.42 27.48 5.35
N PHE A 172 -17.32 26.74 5.29
CA PHE A 172 -16.39 26.56 6.39
C PHE A 172 -15.45 27.75 6.45
N THR A 173 -15.26 28.33 7.64
CA THR A 173 -14.30 29.40 7.87
C THR A 173 -13.49 29.08 9.13
N GLU A 174 -12.17 29.05 9.00
CA GLU A 174 -11.27 28.73 10.11
C GLU A 174 -11.32 29.81 11.20
N LEU A 175 -11.40 29.35 12.45
CA LEU A 175 -11.41 30.24 13.63
C LEU A 175 -10.09 30.16 14.40
N THR A 176 -9.79 31.24 15.12
CA THR A 176 -8.73 31.26 16.12
C THR A 176 -9.17 30.49 17.38
N GLU A 177 -8.27 30.26 18.31
CA GLU A 177 -8.60 29.69 19.64
C GLU A 177 -9.58 30.54 20.42
N THR A 178 -9.65 31.84 20.14
CA THR A 178 -10.60 32.80 20.76
C THR A 178 -11.97 32.80 20.08
N GLY A 179 -12.15 32.06 18.98
CA GLY A 179 -13.41 31.98 18.24
C GLY A 179 -13.64 33.08 17.21
N GLU A 180 -12.61 33.90 16.92
CA GLU A 180 -12.66 34.92 15.88
C GLU A 180 -12.22 34.33 14.53
N ILE A 181 -12.62 34.94 13.40
CA ILE A 181 -12.18 34.51 12.09
C ILE A 181 -10.66 34.71 11.98
N LYS A 182 -9.96 33.61 11.62
CA LYS A 182 -8.51 33.63 11.45
C LYS A 182 -8.12 34.36 10.18
N GLU A 183 -7.35 35.44 10.30
CA GLU A 183 -6.86 36.21 9.16
C GLU A 183 -5.93 35.34 8.28
N GLY A 184 -6.23 35.23 6.98
CA GLY A 184 -5.52 34.34 6.07
C GLY A 184 -5.80 32.84 6.28
N GLY A 185 -6.76 32.49 7.16
CA GLY A 185 -7.20 31.15 7.41
C GLY A 185 -8.01 30.55 6.25
N ILE A 186 -8.37 29.28 6.39
CA ILE A 186 -9.12 28.53 5.38
C ILE A 186 -10.57 29.04 5.33
N SER A 187 -11.06 29.34 4.12
CA SER A 187 -12.47 29.57 3.85
C SER A 187 -12.86 28.85 2.59
N HIS A 188 -13.74 27.84 2.72
CA HIS A 188 -14.14 27.00 1.59
C HIS A 188 -15.61 26.59 1.68
N LYS A 189 -16.27 26.60 0.51
CA LYS A 189 -17.65 26.12 0.38
C LYS A 189 -17.66 24.61 0.17
N SER A 190 -18.38 23.91 1.05
CA SER A 190 -18.45 22.45 0.99
C SER A 190 -19.76 21.92 1.55
N THR A 191 -19.89 20.59 1.57
CA THR A 191 -21.12 19.89 1.95
C THR A 191 -20.88 19.01 3.16
N ILE A 192 -21.78 19.09 4.17
CA ILE A 192 -21.87 18.14 5.28
C ILE A 192 -23.04 17.19 5.02
N SER A 193 -22.79 15.89 5.00
CA SER A 193 -23.87 14.89 5.01
C SER A 193 -24.14 14.42 6.42
N ILE A 194 -25.37 14.59 6.91
CA ILE A 194 -25.79 14.14 8.26
C ILE A 194 -25.59 12.64 8.44
N GLU A 195 -25.69 11.89 7.38
CA GLU A 195 -25.58 10.43 7.40
C GLU A 195 -24.22 9.96 7.97
N PHE A 196 -23.15 10.66 7.64
CA PHE A 196 -21.76 10.31 8.01
C PHE A 196 -21.32 10.88 9.36
N VAL A 197 -22.12 11.72 10.01
CA VAL A 197 -21.82 12.27 11.33
C VAL A 197 -22.04 11.17 12.39
N GLU A 198 -20.96 10.74 13.05
CA GLU A 198 -21.03 9.69 14.08
C GLU A 198 -21.48 10.26 15.45
N ASN A 199 -21.10 11.49 15.78
CA ASN A 199 -21.44 12.12 17.04
C ASN A 199 -22.95 12.42 17.14
N SER A 200 -23.65 11.70 18.01
CA SER A 200 -25.10 11.80 18.19
C SER A 200 -25.58 13.19 18.63
N LYS A 201 -24.77 13.93 19.42
CA LYS A 201 -25.09 15.30 19.86
C LYS A 201 -24.98 16.26 18.69
N LEU A 202 -23.87 16.18 17.93
CA LEU A 202 -23.65 17.00 16.74
C LEU A 202 -24.71 16.72 15.68
N LYS A 203 -25.03 15.47 15.44
CA LYS A 203 -26.12 15.06 14.54
C LYS A 203 -27.47 15.66 14.91
N LYS A 204 -27.79 15.71 16.20
CA LYS A 204 -29.03 16.33 16.70
C LYS A 204 -28.99 17.85 16.51
N THR A 205 -27.85 18.48 16.71
CA THR A 205 -27.66 19.94 16.48
C THR A 205 -27.84 20.27 15.01
N LEU A 206 -27.18 19.53 14.11
CA LEU A 206 -27.30 19.71 12.66
C LEU A 206 -28.75 19.66 12.20
N LYS A 207 -29.52 18.66 12.64
CA LYS A 207 -30.96 18.54 12.29
C LYS A 207 -31.82 19.71 12.72
N GLY A 208 -31.37 20.52 13.65
CA GLY A 208 -32.06 21.72 14.12
C GLY A 208 -31.75 22.97 13.31
N LEU A 209 -30.70 22.93 12.48
CA LEU A 209 -30.25 24.10 11.72
C LEU A 209 -31.17 24.42 10.54
N LYS A 210 -31.24 25.72 10.24
CA LYS A 210 -31.95 26.29 9.10
C LYS A 210 -30.95 27.03 8.20
N LYS A 211 -31.41 27.37 7.01
CA LYS A 211 -30.66 28.23 6.10
C LYS A 211 -30.33 29.57 6.79
N GLY A 212 -29.06 29.95 6.73
CA GLY A 212 -28.51 31.15 7.37
C GLY A 212 -27.97 30.92 8.78
N ASP A 213 -28.23 29.78 9.39
CA ASP A 213 -27.67 29.46 10.71
C ASP A 213 -26.16 29.21 10.65
N THR A 214 -25.49 29.46 11.77
CA THR A 214 -24.05 29.24 11.91
C THR A 214 -23.80 28.25 13.04
N LEU A 215 -22.91 27.28 12.80
CA LEU A 215 -22.48 26.32 13.79
C LEU A 215 -20.95 26.28 13.86
N THR A 216 -20.41 26.30 15.09
CA THR A 216 -18.98 26.03 15.29
C THR A 216 -18.77 24.52 15.47
N LEU A 217 -17.87 23.94 14.70
CA LEU A 217 -17.59 22.50 14.70
C LEU A 217 -16.14 22.22 14.29
N ASN A 218 -15.69 20.99 14.59
CA ASN A 218 -14.44 20.47 14.02
C ASN A 218 -14.76 19.76 12.69
N PRO A 219 -14.10 20.10 11.57
CA PRO A 219 -14.30 19.45 10.29
C PRO A 219 -14.13 17.92 10.34
N LYS A 220 -13.26 17.43 11.22
CA LYS A 220 -13.05 15.97 11.42
C LYS A 220 -14.28 15.25 11.96
N ASP A 221 -15.13 15.96 12.73
CA ASP A 221 -16.36 15.37 13.31
C ASP A 221 -17.48 15.15 12.29
N VAL A 222 -17.38 15.77 11.12
CA VAL A 222 -18.39 15.73 10.05
C VAL A 222 -17.88 15.11 8.75
N SER A 223 -16.69 14.51 8.79
CA SER A 223 -16.02 13.88 7.66
C SER A 223 -15.83 12.37 7.87
N LYS A 224 -15.47 11.65 6.80
CA LYS A 224 -15.19 10.21 6.82
C LYS A 224 -13.73 9.87 7.14
N GLY A 225 -12.89 10.87 7.36
CA GLY A 225 -11.46 10.73 7.61
C GLY A 225 -10.65 11.87 6.98
N ASP A 226 -9.32 11.82 7.13
CA ASP A 226 -8.44 12.92 6.75
C ASP A 226 -8.48 13.25 5.24
N GLU A 227 -8.63 12.27 4.37
CA GLU A 227 -8.81 12.52 2.92
C GLU A 227 -10.09 13.30 2.61
N ASP A 228 -11.16 13.00 3.33
CA ASP A 228 -12.44 13.69 3.16
C ASP A 228 -12.35 15.13 3.70
N VAL A 229 -11.66 15.35 4.82
CA VAL A 229 -11.34 16.68 5.34
C VAL A 229 -10.52 17.47 4.32
N ALA A 230 -9.48 16.88 3.75
CA ALA A 230 -8.64 17.54 2.74
C ALA A 230 -9.47 18.00 1.53
N LYS A 231 -10.34 17.14 1.01
CA LYS A 231 -11.25 17.46 -0.09
C LYS A 231 -12.30 18.50 0.30
N MET A 232 -12.91 18.35 1.49
CA MET A 232 -13.95 19.24 2.02
C MET A 232 -13.46 20.67 2.20
N LEU A 233 -12.21 20.84 2.63
CA LEU A 233 -11.59 22.15 2.87
C LEU A 233 -10.70 22.62 1.69
N ASN A 234 -10.51 21.77 0.66
CA ASN A 234 -9.63 22.00 -0.48
C ASN A 234 -8.18 22.32 -0.07
N ILE A 235 -7.63 21.46 0.79
CA ILE A 235 -6.25 21.57 1.32
C ILE A 235 -5.43 20.30 1.03
N GLY A 236 -4.12 20.38 1.21
CA GLY A 236 -3.23 19.21 1.10
C GLY A 236 -3.37 18.25 2.29
N MET A 237 -3.05 16.98 2.09
CA MET A 237 -3.06 15.97 3.17
C MET A 237 -2.13 16.34 4.33
N ALA A 238 -0.97 16.95 4.03
CA ALA A 238 -0.03 17.41 5.05
C ALA A 238 -0.64 18.48 5.98
N ASP A 239 -1.52 19.34 5.44
CA ASP A 239 -2.13 20.44 6.17
C ASP A 239 -3.23 19.96 7.13
N VAL A 240 -3.82 18.79 6.88
CA VAL A 240 -4.85 18.20 7.75
C VAL A 240 -4.32 17.90 9.16
N MET A 241 -3.04 17.57 9.28
CA MET A 241 -2.40 17.26 10.58
C MET A 241 -2.22 18.52 11.46
N THR A 242 -2.11 19.69 10.84
CA THR A 242 -1.91 20.98 11.53
C THR A 242 -3.16 21.85 11.53
N LEU A 243 -4.30 21.27 11.12
CA LEU A 243 -5.57 21.97 11.01
C LEU A 243 -6.09 22.43 12.38
N SER A 244 -6.65 23.65 12.44
CA SER A 244 -7.40 24.13 13.61
C SER A 244 -8.59 23.21 13.89
N GLU A 245 -8.88 22.98 15.17
CA GLU A 245 -10.04 22.18 15.58
C GLU A 245 -11.36 22.95 15.47
N SER A 246 -11.32 24.29 15.29
CA SER A 246 -12.49 25.14 15.35
C SER A 246 -12.75 25.83 14.02
N PHE A 247 -13.90 25.53 13.43
CA PHE A 247 -14.42 26.17 12.21
C PHE A 247 -15.84 26.66 12.42
N SER A 248 -16.14 27.83 11.86
CA SER A 248 -17.51 28.30 11.67
C SER A 248 -18.06 27.69 10.39
N PHE A 249 -19.22 27.06 10.45
CA PHE A 249 -19.96 26.57 9.29
C PHE A 249 -21.25 27.36 9.15
N VAL A 250 -21.38 28.12 8.06
CA VAL A 250 -22.57 28.91 7.75
C VAL A 250 -23.41 28.13 6.74
N VAL A 251 -24.64 27.78 7.10
CA VAL A 251 -25.56 27.02 6.27
C VAL A 251 -26.11 27.91 5.15
N GLU A 252 -25.79 27.61 3.89
CA GLU A 252 -26.38 28.29 2.73
C GLU A 252 -27.66 27.62 2.24
N ASP A 253 -27.64 26.28 2.14
CA ASP A 253 -28.79 25.50 1.72
C ASP A 253 -28.81 24.12 2.42
N ILE A 254 -30.02 23.55 2.51
CA ILE A 254 -30.23 22.20 3.00
C ILE A 254 -30.85 21.39 1.85
N PHE A 255 -30.24 20.26 1.52
CA PHE A 255 -30.70 19.42 0.43
C PHE A 255 -31.17 18.05 0.97
N HIS A 256 -32.37 17.70 0.57
CA HIS A 256 -32.87 16.34 0.68
C HIS A 256 -32.62 15.60 -0.65
N VAL A 257 -32.22 14.34 -0.56
CA VAL A 257 -32.11 13.48 -1.73
C VAL A 257 -33.35 12.60 -1.78
N ASP A 258 -34.28 12.98 -2.65
CA ASP A 258 -35.43 12.13 -2.97
C ASP A 258 -34.94 10.91 -3.77
N PRO A 259 -34.97 9.67 -3.22
CA PRO A 259 -34.52 8.50 -3.94
C PRO A 259 -35.28 8.34 -5.25
N ALA A 260 -34.59 7.93 -6.32
CA ALA A 260 -35.24 7.67 -7.60
C ALA A 260 -36.35 6.63 -7.45
N ASP A 261 -37.47 6.85 -8.16
CA ASP A 261 -38.57 5.89 -8.19
C ASP A 261 -38.14 4.61 -8.93
N LEU A 262 -38.58 3.45 -8.46
CA LEU A 262 -38.39 2.17 -9.12
C LEU A 262 -39.30 2.07 -10.36
N ASN A 263 -38.90 2.71 -11.45
CA ASN A 263 -39.63 2.77 -12.71
C ASN A 263 -38.72 2.47 -13.90
N GLN A 264 -39.31 2.37 -15.10
CA GLN A 264 -38.57 2.01 -16.31
C GLN A 264 -37.45 3.01 -16.64
N GLU A 265 -37.67 4.32 -16.42
CA GLU A 265 -36.65 5.35 -16.66
C GLU A 265 -35.38 5.12 -15.81
N PHE A 266 -35.57 4.78 -14.53
CA PHE A 266 -34.48 4.47 -13.62
C PHE A 266 -33.76 3.17 -14.02
N PHE A 267 -34.50 2.12 -14.37
CA PHE A 267 -33.91 0.84 -14.79
C PHE A 267 -33.12 1.00 -16.11
N ASP A 268 -33.67 1.74 -17.08
CA ASP A 268 -33.01 2.00 -18.36
C ASP A 268 -31.71 2.80 -18.17
N LYS A 269 -31.69 3.72 -17.22
CA LYS A 269 -30.52 4.53 -16.91
C LYS A 269 -29.40 3.71 -16.30
N LEU A 270 -29.72 2.70 -15.48
CA LEU A 270 -28.76 1.85 -14.80
C LEU A 270 -28.24 0.72 -15.67
N TYR A 271 -29.15 0.03 -16.34
CA TYR A 271 -28.85 -1.24 -17.02
C TYR A 271 -28.97 -1.18 -18.53
N GLY A 272 -29.34 -0.03 -19.08
CA GLY A 272 -29.63 0.14 -20.50
C GLY A 272 -31.08 -0.20 -20.85
N LYS A 273 -31.53 0.34 -21.96
CA LYS A 273 -32.92 0.31 -22.38
C LYS A 273 -33.49 -1.09 -22.48
N ASP A 274 -34.64 -1.32 -21.84
CA ASP A 274 -35.45 -2.55 -21.85
C ASP A 274 -34.73 -3.81 -21.27
N ASN A 275 -33.57 -3.70 -20.65
CA ASN A 275 -32.83 -4.82 -20.05
C ASN A 275 -33.42 -5.27 -18.70
N VAL A 276 -34.05 -4.37 -17.97
CA VAL A 276 -34.73 -4.61 -16.69
C VAL A 276 -36.10 -3.95 -16.76
N LYS A 277 -37.16 -4.69 -16.45
CA LYS A 277 -38.55 -4.22 -16.60
C LYS A 277 -39.36 -4.26 -15.31
N THR A 278 -38.94 -5.07 -14.34
CA THR A 278 -39.65 -5.19 -13.09
C THR A 278 -38.73 -4.99 -11.89
N VAL A 279 -39.32 -4.73 -10.72
CA VAL A 279 -38.58 -4.60 -9.46
C VAL A 279 -37.88 -5.89 -9.12
N GLU A 280 -38.49 -7.03 -9.41
CA GLU A 280 -37.93 -8.35 -9.20
C GLU A 280 -36.67 -8.59 -10.05
N GLU A 281 -36.72 -8.20 -11.33
CA GLU A 281 -35.55 -8.26 -12.22
C GLU A 281 -34.43 -7.33 -11.73
N PHE A 282 -34.78 -6.11 -11.28
CA PHE A 282 -33.83 -5.16 -10.67
C PHE A 282 -33.17 -5.75 -9.42
N HIS A 283 -33.93 -6.33 -8.50
CA HIS A 283 -33.38 -7.00 -7.31
C HIS A 283 -32.53 -8.22 -7.70
N GLY A 284 -32.89 -8.92 -8.78
CA GLY A 284 -32.07 -10.01 -9.34
C GLY A 284 -30.68 -9.49 -9.80
N LYS A 285 -30.65 -8.36 -10.51
CA LYS A 285 -29.40 -7.72 -10.94
C LYS A 285 -28.54 -7.26 -9.76
N ILE A 286 -29.15 -6.62 -8.76
CA ILE A 286 -28.46 -6.26 -7.51
C ILE A 286 -27.86 -7.49 -6.86
N THR A 287 -28.57 -8.61 -6.81
CA THR A 287 -28.08 -9.84 -6.22
C THR A 287 -26.84 -10.33 -6.96
N GLU A 288 -26.89 -10.41 -8.30
CA GLU A 288 -25.76 -10.80 -9.14
C GLU A 288 -24.53 -9.88 -8.94
N GLU A 289 -24.76 -8.58 -8.81
CA GLU A 289 -23.70 -7.59 -8.58
C GLU A 289 -23.06 -7.75 -7.20
N LEU A 290 -23.88 -7.86 -6.15
CA LEU A 290 -23.40 -8.05 -4.79
C LEU A 290 -22.62 -9.36 -4.64
N GLU A 291 -23.11 -10.46 -5.21
CA GLU A 291 -22.42 -11.74 -5.19
C GLU A 291 -21.04 -11.63 -5.86
N LYS A 292 -20.93 -10.96 -7.00
CA LYS A 292 -19.64 -10.74 -7.68
C LYS A 292 -18.67 -9.88 -6.83
N ILE A 293 -19.18 -8.80 -6.24
CA ILE A 293 -18.40 -7.92 -5.39
C ILE A 293 -17.91 -8.68 -4.16
N PHE A 294 -18.78 -9.46 -3.51
CA PHE A 294 -18.45 -10.16 -2.27
C PHE A 294 -17.42 -11.26 -2.44
N VAL A 295 -17.37 -11.93 -3.60
CA VAL A 295 -16.34 -12.95 -3.87
C VAL A 295 -14.93 -12.42 -3.57
N ARG A 296 -14.63 -11.20 -4.00
CA ARG A 296 -13.31 -10.60 -3.74
C ARG A 296 -13.04 -10.39 -2.25
N TYR A 297 -14.01 -9.89 -1.51
CA TYR A 297 -13.87 -9.65 -0.07
C TYR A 297 -13.79 -10.95 0.73
N GLU A 298 -14.57 -11.95 0.35
CA GLU A 298 -14.50 -13.30 0.90
C GLU A 298 -13.13 -13.94 0.69
N ASP A 299 -12.56 -13.75 -0.49
CA ASP A 299 -11.23 -14.26 -0.85
C ASP A 299 -10.14 -13.58 -0.04
N ILE A 300 -10.21 -12.27 0.17
CA ILE A 300 -9.26 -11.51 0.99
C ILE A 300 -9.33 -11.98 2.46
N ALA A 301 -10.53 -12.12 3.00
CA ALA A 301 -10.69 -12.62 4.36
C ALA A 301 -10.16 -14.05 4.51
N LEU A 302 -10.46 -14.93 3.54
CA LEU A 302 -9.94 -16.30 3.52
C LEU A 302 -8.41 -16.32 3.40
N TYR A 303 -7.82 -15.47 2.55
CA TYR A 303 -6.37 -15.36 2.42
C TYR A 303 -5.70 -14.95 3.72
N LYS A 304 -6.29 -13.98 4.44
CA LYS A 304 -5.82 -13.54 5.76
C LYS A 304 -5.85 -14.69 6.78
N ASP A 305 -6.91 -15.49 6.78
CA ASP A 305 -7.02 -16.67 7.65
C ASP A 305 -5.99 -17.75 7.29
N ILE A 306 -5.76 -18.00 6.00
CA ILE A 306 -4.75 -18.92 5.48
C ILE A 306 -3.35 -18.44 5.92
N LYS A 307 -3.03 -17.18 5.67
CA LYS A 307 -1.76 -16.54 6.11
C LYS A 307 -1.53 -16.77 7.59
N THR A 308 -2.49 -16.39 8.42
CA THR A 308 -2.42 -16.56 9.89
C THR A 308 -2.24 -18.02 10.28
N GLY A 309 -2.95 -18.94 9.61
CA GLY A 309 -2.87 -20.37 9.86
C GLY A 309 -1.50 -20.96 9.54
N PHE A 310 -0.88 -20.55 8.44
CA PHE A 310 0.47 -21.01 8.07
C PHE A 310 1.54 -20.34 8.91
N ILE A 311 1.44 -19.06 9.28
CA ILE A 311 2.35 -18.38 10.20
C ILE A 311 2.38 -19.08 11.56
N LYS A 312 1.22 -19.49 12.09
CA LYS A 312 1.12 -20.24 13.35
C LYS A 312 1.83 -21.61 13.32
N LYS A 313 1.96 -22.19 12.14
CA LYS A 313 2.68 -23.46 11.92
C LYS A 313 4.18 -23.25 11.67
N PHE A 314 4.63 -22.02 11.55
CA PHE A 314 6.02 -21.70 11.31
C PHE A 314 6.83 -21.93 12.58
N ASP A 315 7.60 -23.02 12.61
CA ASP A 315 8.40 -23.48 13.76
C ASP A 315 9.91 -23.30 13.50
N HIS A 316 10.28 -22.24 12.78
CA HIS A 316 11.69 -21.95 12.50
C HIS A 316 12.12 -20.66 13.21
N LYS A 317 13.36 -20.66 13.71
CA LYS A 317 13.97 -19.46 14.28
C LYS A 317 14.30 -18.47 13.15
N LEU A 318 14.25 -17.21 13.47
CA LEU A 318 14.79 -16.13 12.64
C LEU A 318 16.06 -15.57 13.30
N PRO A 319 16.96 -14.94 12.57
CA PRO A 319 18.14 -14.27 13.14
C PRO A 319 17.73 -12.95 13.82
N ASP A 320 16.98 -13.05 14.93
CA ASP A 320 16.30 -11.93 15.58
C ASP A 320 17.25 -10.78 15.92
N THR A 321 18.44 -11.10 16.46
CA THR A 321 19.44 -10.09 16.83
C THR A 321 19.90 -9.29 15.61
N PHE A 322 20.20 -9.96 14.50
CA PHE A 322 20.61 -9.31 13.27
C PHE A 322 19.47 -8.46 12.70
N LEU A 323 18.25 -9.00 12.66
CA LEU A 323 17.10 -8.31 12.06
C LEU A 323 16.71 -7.06 12.85
N LYS A 324 16.81 -7.07 14.17
CA LYS A 324 16.61 -5.87 15.00
C LYS A 324 17.69 -4.81 14.75
N GLU A 325 18.95 -5.21 14.63
CA GLU A 325 20.03 -4.28 14.26
C GLU A 325 19.83 -3.72 12.85
N PHE A 326 19.37 -4.54 11.92
CA PHE A 326 19.06 -4.12 10.55
C PHE A 326 17.95 -3.07 10.54
N LEU A 327 16.84 -3.33 11.22
CA LEU A 327 15.70 -2.38 11.30
C LEU A 327 16.11 -1.06 11.93
N ALA A 328 16.94 -1.09 12.98
CA ALA A 328 17.43 0.13 13.63
C ALA A 328 18.27 1.03 12.72
N GLN A 329 18.77 0.51 11.58
CA GLN A 329 19.56 1.27 10.61
C GLN A 329 18.74 1.72 9.39
N THR A 330 17.46 1.29 9.26
CA THR A 330 16.59 1.74 8.16
C THR A 330 15.97 3.10 8.48
N GLU A 331 15.72 3.91 7.44
CA GLU A 331 15.07 5.23 7.60
C GLU A 331 13.65 5.10 8.18
N GLU A 332 12.96 4.01 7.85
CA GLU A 332 11.58 3.77 8.26
C GLU A 332 11.47 3.51 9.78
N TYR A 333 12.42 2.78 10.37
CA TYR A 333 12.37 2.32 11.77
C TYR A 333 13.50 2.90 12.64
N GLY A 334 14.52 3.52 12.06
CA GLY A 334 15.68 4.04 12.79
C GLY A 334 15.34 5.14 13.82
N ASN A 335 14.18 5.77 13.68
CA ASN A 335 13.64 6.74 14.62
C ASN A 335 12.50 6.16 15.50
N ALA A 336 12.20 4.86 15.39
CA ALA A 336 11.16 4.24 16.19
C ALA A 336 11.59 4.22 17.66
N ALA A 337 10.77 4.75 18.54
CA ALA A 337 11.00 4.76 19.98
C ALA A 337 11.07 3.35 20.58
N ASP A 338 10.58 2.36 19.84
CA ASP A 338 10.52 0.95 20.22
C ASP A 338 10.75 0.03 19.02
N VAL A 339 12.03 -0.31 18.79
CA VAL A 339 12.45 -1.25 17.72
C VAL A 339 11.85 -2.64 17.97
N ASP A 340 11.60 -3.04 19.23
CA ASP A 340 11.03 -4.34 19.53
C ASP A 340 9.58 -4.46 19.04
N THR A 341 8.77 -3.40 19.21
CA THR A 341 7.40 -3.37 18.69
C THR A 341 7.37 -3.40 17.16
N ALA A 342 8.23 -2.60 16.50
CA ALA A 342 8.37 -2.60 15.04
C ALA A 342 8.83 -3.98 14.53
N TYR A 343 9.71 -4.64 15.27
CA TYR A 343 10.23 -5.97 14.93
C TYR A 343 9.15 -7.04 14.91
N GLU A 344 8.18 -7.02 15.83
CA GLU A 344 7.10 -8.03 15.87
C GLU A 344 6.32 -8.07 14.55
N GLY A 345 5.88 -6.91 14.05
CA GLY A 345 5.18 -6.79 12.78
C GLY A 345 6.05 -7.18 11.58
N TYR A 346 7.31 -6.74 11.59
CA TYR A 346 8.28 -7.10 10.55
C TYR A 346 8.55 -8.61 10.53
N ALA A 347 8.76 -9.23 11.67
CA ALA A 347 9.02 -10.68 11.78
C ALA A 347 7.82 -11.51 11.29
N GLU A 348 6.59 -11.08 11.58
CA GLU A 348 5.38 -11.74 11.06
C GLU A 348 5.31 -11.63 9.54
N SER A 349 5.55 -10.45 8.98
CA SER A 349 5.60 -10.24 7.54
C SER A 349 6.71 -11.04 6.87
N LEU A 350 7.89 -11.09 7.47
CA LEU A 350 9.02 -11.88 6.97
C LEU A 350 8.72 -13.39 6.98
N LYS A 351 8.13 -13.91 8.06
CA LYS A 351 7.69 -15.31 8.13
C LYS A 351 6.74 -15.65 6.99
N TRP A 352 5.76 -14.76 6.74
CA TRP A 352 4.83 -14.96 5.64
C TRP A 352 5.54 -14.95 4.28
N ASN A 353 6.39 -13.97 4.03
CA ASN A 353 7.14 -13.88 2.77
C ASN A 353 7.98 -15.13 2.49
N LEU A 354 8.61 -15.68 3.53
CA LEU A 354 9.40 -16.91 3.41
C LEU A 354 8.50 -18.13 3.10
N ILE A 355 7.38 -18.27 3.80
CA ILE A 355 6.40 -19.34 3.56
C ILE A 355 5.86 -19.24 2.13
N GLU A 356 5.42 -18.06 1.73
CA GLU A 356 4.79 -17.81 0.44
C GLU A 356 5.77 -18.01 -0.72
N SER A 357 7.02 -17.58 -0.55
CA SER A 357 8.10 -17.83 -1.52
C SER A 357 8.35 -19.33 -1.73
N GLU A 358 8.36 -20.10 -0.64
CA GLU A 358 8.55 -21.57 -0.73
C GLU A 358 7.34 -22.25 -1.38
N ILE A 359 6.10 -21.82 -1.08
CA ILE A 359 4.88 -22.29 -1.75
C ILE A 359 4.96 -22.00 -3.25
N THR A 360 5.26 -20.75 -3.61
CA THR A 360 5.36 -20.30 -5.01
C THR A 360 6.38 -21.13 -5.78
N LYS A 361 7.54 -21.39 -5.19
CA LYS A 361 8.59 -22.21 -5.79
C LYS A 361 8.19 -23.68 -5.92
N LYS A 362 7.69 -24.26 -4.83
CA LYS A 362 7.36 -25.71 -4.78
C LYS A 362 6.21 -26.09 -5.71
N TYR A 363 5.23 -25.22 -5.86
CA TYR A 363 4.03 -25.47 -6.66
C TYR A 363 4.03 -24.74 -8.01
N GLU A 364 5.18 -24.17 -8.42
CA GLU A 364 5.39 -23.52 -9.72
C GLU A 364 4.38 -22.40 -9.99
N LEU A 365 4.10 -21.57 -8.98
CA LEU A 365 3.10 -20.50 -9.05
C LEU A 365 3.68 -19.14 -9.51
N ALA A 366 4.92 -19.10 -9.94
CA ALA A 366 5.53 -17.87 -10.44
C ALA A 366 4.75 -17.34 -11.66
N ILE A 367 4.64 -16.00 -11.74
CA ILE A 367 3.96 -15.32 -12.85
C ILE A 367 4.93 -15.09 -13.99
N GLY A 368 4.56 -15.56 -15.19
CA GLY A 368 5.29 -15.29 -16.43
C GLY A 368 4.87 -13.97 -17.09
N GLN A 369 5.73 -13.41 -17.94
CA GLN A 369 5.42 -12.17 -18.65
C GLN A 369 4.19 -12.28 -19.57
N GLU A 370 4.01 -13.43 -20.23
CA GLU A 370 2.86 -13.69 -21.11
C GLU A 370 1.56 -13.73 -20.31
N GLU A 371 1.56 -14.36 -19.13
CA GLU A 371 0.43 -14.45 -18.22
C GLU A 371 0.04 -13.05 -17.70
N LEU A 372 1.04 -12.25 -17.32
CA LEU A 372 0.82 -10.89 -16.86
C LEU A 372 0.26 -9.99 -17.97
N MET A 373 0.78 -10.08 -19.20
CA MET A 373 0.26 -9.36 -20.35
C MET A 373 -1.19 -9.73 -20.66
N ALA A 374 -1.52 -11.01 -20.63
CA ALA A 374 -2.87 -11.50 -20.88
C ALA A 374 -3.86 -10.96 -19.82
N PHE A 375 -3.47 -11.02 -18.55
CA PHE A 375 -4.27 -10.49 -17.44
C PHE A 375 -4.46 -8.98 -17.54
N THR A 376 -3.40 -8.23 -17.91
CA THR A 376 -3.47 -6.78 -18.11
C THR A 376 -4.46 -6.42 -19.21
N LYS A 377 -4.42 -7.12 -20.34
CA LYS A 377 -5.37 -6.93 -21.46
C LYS A 377 -6.81 -7.21 -21.02
N GLU A 378 -7.06 -8.26 -20.25
CA GLU A 378 -8.39 -8.61 -19.77
C GLU A 378 -8.94 -7.57 -18.79
N SER A 379 -8.10 -7.07 -17.87
CA SER A 379 -8.44 -5.98 -16.96
C SER A 379 -8.81 -4.70 -17.72
N LEU A 380 -8.03 -4.36 -18.76
CA LEU A 380 -8.29 -3.19 -19.61
C LEU A 380 -9.59 -3.35 -20.40
N LYS A 381 -9.93 -4.55 -20.91
CA LYS A 381 -11.21 -4.80 -21.56
C LYS A 381 -12.39 -4.48 -20.62
N GLY A 382 -12.30 -4.92 -19.36
CA GLY A 382 -13.29 -4.58 -18.33
C GLY A 382 -13.44 -3.08 -18.12
N GLN A 383 -12.33 -2.35 -18.08
CA GLN A 383 -12.33 -0.89 -17.92
C GLN A 383 -12.92 -0.19 -19.18
N PHE A 384 -12.51 -0.58 -20.38
CA PHE A 384 -13.04 -0.01 -21.60
C PHE A 384 -14.54 -0.25 -21.75
N ALA A 385 -15.04 -1.41 -21.33
CA ALA A 385 -16.48 -1.70 -21.34
C ALA A 385 -17.27 -0.75 -20.44
N GLN A 386 -16.73 -0.35 -19.27
CA GLN A 386 -17.33 0.64 -18.37
C GLN A 386 -17.44 2.03 -19.02
N TYR A 387 -16.53 2.37 -19.94
CA TYR A 387 -16.54 3.62 -20.70
C TYR A 387 -17.30 3.50 -22.04
N GLY A 388 -18.07 2.43 -22.23
CA GLY A 388 -18.90 2.22 -23.42
C GLY A 388 -18.17 1.62 -24.62
N MET A 389 -16.91 1.20 -24.48
CA MET A 389 -16.15 0.47 -25.50
C MET A 389 -16.13 -1.03 -25.17
N ALA A 390 -17.20 -1.72 -25.51
CA ALA A 390 -17.37 -3.14 -25.18
C ALA A 390 -16.40 -4.07 -25.96
N ASP A 391 -15.92 -3.66 -27.12
CA ASP A 391 -15.01 -4.45 -27.98
C ASP A 391 -13.87 -3.54 -28.50
N PRO A 392 -12.87 -3.25 -27.66
CA PRO A 392 -11.71 -2.45 -28.06
C PRO A 392 -10.81 -3.22 -29.03
N ASP A 393 -10.20 -2.50 -29.99
CA ASP A 393 -9.24 -3.05 -30.95
C ASP A 393 -8.06 -3.71 -30.22
N GLU A 394 -7.65 -4.92 -30.68
CA GLU A 394 -6.56 -5.70 -30.05
C GLU A 394 -5.24 -4.92 -30.03
N LYS A 395 -4.94 -4.14 -31.05
CA LYS A 395 -3.74 -3.29 -31.11
C LYS A 395 -3.78 -2.19 -30.06
N LEU A 396 -4.93 -1.55 -29.88
CA LEU A 396 -5.13 -0.55 -28.84
C LEU A 396 -4.95 -1.16 -27.44
N LEU A 397 -5.47 -2.35 -27.21
CA LEU A 397 -5.29 -3.09 -25.96
C LEU A 397 -3.82 -3.40 -25.71
N GLU A 398 -3.10 -3.87 -26.72
CA GLU A 398 -1.67 -4.22 -26.59
C GLU A 398 -0.80 -2.99 -26.32
N GLU A 399 -1.00 -1.91 -27.06
CA GLU A 399 -0.28 -0.64 -26.85
C GLU A 399 -0.57 -0.06 -25.47
N THR A 400 -1.83 -0.09 -25.02
CA THR A 400 -2.24 0.39 -23.70
C THR A 400 -1.64 -0.49 -22.60
N ALA A 401 -1.70 -1.82 -22.74
CA ALA A 401 -1.12 -2.76 -21.79
C ALA A 401 0.40 -2.57 -21.66
N MET A 402 1.11 -2.39 -22.78
CA MET A 402 2.55 -2.09 -22.76
C MET A 402 2.87 -0.78 -22.03
N ASN A 403 2.03 0.24 -22.18
CA ASN A 403 2.24 1.53 -21.51
C ASN A 403 2.00 1.43 -20.00
N VAL A 404 0.96 0.71 -19.60
CA VAL A 404 0.66 0.43 -18.19
C VAL A 404 1.81 -0.36 -17.56
N MET A 405 2.33 -1.38 -18.24
CA MET A 405 3.46 -2.18 -17.75
C MET A 405 4.80 -1.45 -17.67
N LYS A 406 4.95 -0.26 -18.30
CA LYS A 406 6.14 0.60 -18.15
C LYS A 406 6.07 1.47 -16.91
N ASN A 407 4.90 1.70 -16.36
CA ASN A 407 4.71 2.43 -15.11
C ASN A 407 4.91 1.47 -13.93
N GLU A 408 5.92 1.70 -13.11
CA GLU A 408 6.28 0.80 -11.99
C GLU A 408 5.14 0.61 -10.99
N GLU A 409 4.38 1.66 -10.69
CA GLU A 409 3.28 1.60 -9.73
C GLU A 409 2.10 0.77 -10.27
N GLU A 410 1.70 1.01 -11.53
CA GLU A 410 0.63 0.25 -12.18
C GLU A 410 1.04 -1.20 -12.42
N TYR A 411 2.28 -1.43 -12.85
CA TYR A 411 2.84 -2.77 -13.00
C TYR A 411 2.75 -3.56 -11.69
N ARG A 412 3.17 -2.93 -10.57
CA ARG A 412 3.13 -3.57 -9.26
C ARG A 412 1.69 -3.92 -8.85
N LYS A 413 0.74 -3.01 -9.02
CA LYS A 413 -0.68 -3.25 -8.70
C LYS A 413 -1.25 -4.43 -9.49
N ILE A 414 -1.00 -4.47 -10.81
CA ILE A 414 -1.48 -5.55 -11.66
C ILE A 414 -0.82 -6.88 -11.32
N TYR A 415 0.49 -6.87 -11.03
CA TYR A 415 1.21 -8.05 -10.63
C TYR A 415 0.68 -8.61 -9.30
N GLU A 416 0.47 -7.76 -8.30
CA GLU A 416 -0.08 -8.14 -6.99
C GLU A 416 -1.50 -8.70 -7.14
N ASP A 417 -2.34 -8.13 -7.99
CA ASP A 417 -3.71 -8.60 -8.23
C ASP A 417 -3.71 -9.98 -8.93
N LEU A 418 -2.91 -10.15 -9.99
CA LEU A 418 -2.76 -11.45 -10.64
C LEU A 418 -2.18 -12.51 -9.70
N TYR A 419 -1.18 -12.12 -8.89
CA TYR A 419 -0.58 -13.01 -7.91
C TYR A 419 -1.60 -13.48 -6.87
N PHE A 420 -2.38 -12.56 -6.33
CA PHE A 420 -3.47 -12.87 -5.42
C PHE A 420 -4.48 -13.85 -6.05
N HIS A 421 -4.93 -13.58 -7.28
CA HIS A 421 -5.85 -14.46 -7.99
C HIS A 421 -5.26 -15.88 -8.19
N LYS A 422 -3.99 -15.96 -8.56
CA LYS A 422 -3.30 -17.25 -8.78
C LYS A 422 -3.16 -18.02 -7.48
N MET A 423 -2.75 -17.35 -6.40
CA MET A 423 -2.62 -17.96 -5.07
C MET A 423 -3.97 -18.43 -4.54
N MET A 424 -5.02 -17.61 -4.65
CA MET A 424 -6.36 -18.00 -4.23
C MET A 424 -6.91 -19.18 -5.04
N GLY A 425 -6.68 -19.18 -6.36
CA GLY A 425 -7.02 -20.32 -7.21
C GLY A 425 -6.33 -21.62 -6.79
N PHE A 426 -5.06 -21.54 -6.41
CA PHE A 426 -4.31 -22.67 -5.87
C PHE A 426 -4.85 -23.11 -4.50
N TYR A 427 -5.06 -22.22 -3.56
CA TYR A 427 -5.56 -22.54 -2.23
C TYR A 427 -6.95 -23.16 -2.27
N LYS A 428 -7.87 -22.62 -3.07
CA LYS A 428 -9.22 -23.16 -3.24
C LYS A 428 -9.24 -24.58 -3.80
N LYS A 429 -8.26 -24.95 -4.64
CA LYS A 429 -8.13 -26.31 -5.21
C LYS A 429 -7.47 -27.29 -4.26
N THR A 430 -6.55 -26.82 -3.42
CA THR A 430 -5.65 -27.70 -2.65
C THR A 430 -6.07 -27.88 -1.20
N LEU A 431 -6.62 -26.82 -0.58
CA LEU A 431 -7.04 -26.83 0.81
C LEU A 431 -8.42 -27.45 1.01
N LYS A 432 -8.68 -27.96 2.21
CA LYS A 432 -10.04 -28.37 2.59
C LYS A 432 -10.81 -27.18 3.14
N LEU A 433 -11.62 -26.56 2.30
CA LEU A 433 -12.47 -25.44 2.67
C LEU A 433 -13.86 -25.93 3.15
N LYS A 434 -14.36 -25.28 4.18
CA LYS A 434 -15.74 -25.46 4.68
C LYS A 434 -16.47 -24.14 4.50
N ASP A 435 -17.42 -24.10 3.59
CA ASP A 435 -18.27 -22.91 3.41
C ASP A 435 -19.15 -22.70 4.62
N LYS A 436 -19.21 -21.45 5.07
CA LYS A 436 -20.08 -21.01 6.17
C LYS A 436 -20.79 -19.73 5.72
N ALA A 437 -22.11 -19.83 5.53
CA ALA A 437 -22.92 -18.66 5.25
C ALA A 437 -23.00 -17.77 6.50
N VAL A 438 -22.72 -16.48 6.30
CA VAL A 438 -22.75 -15.43 7.35
C VAL A 438 -23.53 -14.22 6.83
N SER A 439 -24.11 -13.43 7.73
CA SER A 439 -24.68 -12.15 7.33
C SER A 439 -23.59 -11.17 6.91
N TYR A 440 -23.92 -10.13 6.14
CA TYR A 440 -22.99 -9.07 5.79
C TYR A 440 -22.39 -8.41 7.04
N ASP A 441 -23.20 -8.10 8.04
CA ASP A 441 -22.74 -7.44 9.27
C ASP A 441 -21.77 -8.33 10.07
N ASP A 442 -22.07 -9.64 10.17
CA ASP A 442 -21.16 -10.59 10.81
C ASP A 442 -19.85 -10.76 10.04
N PHE A 443 -19.92 -10.77 8.70
CA PHE A 443 -18.72 -10.86 7.87
C PHE A 443 -17.80 -9.67 8.09
N VAL A 444 -18.32 -8.45 8.05
CA VAL A 444 -17.55 -7.23 8.31
C VAL A 444 -16.88 -7.30 9.68
N LYS A 445 -17.64 -7.67 10.70
CA LYS A 445 -17.11 -7.81 12.06
C LYS A 445 -16.01 -8.88 12.17
N LEU A 446 -16.15 -10.00 11.49
CA LEU A 446 -15.13 -11.06 11.45
C LEU A 446 -13.86 -10.61 10.72
N ALA A 447 -14.00 -9.87 9.63
CA ALA A 447 -12.89 -9.47 8.78
C ALA A 447 -12.10 -8.26 9.31
N THR A 448 -12.80 -7.29 9.94
CA THR A 448 -12.21 -6.02 10.41
C THR A 448 -12.08 -5.92 11.92
N GLY A 449 -12.81 -6.73 12.68
CA GLY A 449 -12.94 -6.60 14.15
C GLY A 449 -13.88 -5.47 14.58
N GLU A 450 -14.44 -4.71 13.66
CA GLU A 450 -15.29 -3.55 13.92
C GLU A 450 -16.74 -3.80 13.48
N ALA A 451 -17.66 -3.03 14.04
CA ALA A 451 -19.04 -3.05 13.57
C ALA A 451 -19.13 -2.39 12.17
N PRO A 452 -20.04 -2.86 11.27
CA PRO A 452 -20.19 -2.29 9.95
C PRO A 452 -20.57 -0.81 10.04
N LYS A 453 -19.85 0.02 9.27
CA LYS A 453 -20.14 1.45 9.09
C LYS A 453 -21.36 1.62 8.16
N LYS A 454 -21.96 2.82 8.15
CA LYS A 454 -23.06 3.09 7.22
C LYS A 454 -22.60 3.01 5.76
N GLY A 455 -23.42 2.38 4.92
CA GLY A 455 -23.11 2.06 3.52
C GLY A 455 -22.43 0.69 3.36
N ILE A 456 -22.85 -0.05 2.32
CA ILE A 456 -22.32 -1.42 2.09
C ILE A 456 -20.86 -1.37 1.65
N MET A 457 -20.52 -0.46 0.74
CA MET A 457 -19.17 -0.38 0.19
C MET A 457 -18.16 0.22 1.18
N GLY A 458 -18.55 1.22 1.98
CA GLY A 458 -17.64 1.92 2.90
C GLY A 458 -17.09 1.05 4.04
N SER A 459 -17.80 -0.02 4.42
CA SER A 459 -17.33 -0.94 5.46
C SER A 459 -16.34 -1.98 4.93
N LEU A 460 -16.39 -2.28 3.63
CA LEU A 460 -15.52 -3.28 2.99
C LEU A 460 -14.21 -2.68 2.47
N THR A 461 -14.17 -1.39 2.15
CA THR A 461 -12.94 -0.71 1.68
C THR A 461 -11.83 -0.73 2.73
N ASN A 462 -12.17 -0.75 4.02
CA ASN A 462 -11.19 -0.87 5.11
C ASN A 462 -10.52 -2.26 5.21
N LEU A 463 -10.92 -3.24 4.40
CA LEU A 463 -10.24 -4.54 4.30
C LEU A 463 -8.94 -4.48 3.47
N PHE A 464 -8.74 -3.39 2.73
CA PHE A 464 -7.62 -3.19 1.81
C PHE A 464 -6.58 -2.19 2.32
N GLY A 465 -6.78 -1.61 3.52
CA GLY A 465 -5.84 -0.68 4.13
C GLY A 465 -4.59 -1.32 4.69
#